data_5a7f8365b79412e4dc1ef5868d3014f4
#
_entry.id   5a7f8365b79412e4dc1ef5868d3014f4
#
_cell.length_a   1.000
_cell.length_b   1.000
_cell.length_c   1.000
_cell.angle_alpha   90.00
_cell.angle_beta   90.00
_cell.angle_gamma   90.00
#
_symmetry.space_group_name_H-M   'P 1'
#
loop_
_entity.id
_entity.type
_entity.pdbx_description
1 polymer ?
#
loop_
_entity_poly.entity_id
_entity_poly.type
_entity_poly.pdbx_seq_one_letter_code
_entity_poly.pdbx_strand_id
1 'polypeptide(L)' 'MIRLIVAYRKLPSPTNRRKLQAHMDKHPMAVIIASPEDLDFLRKNEFKV' A
#
# COMPACT_ATOMS: atom_id res chain seq x y z
N MET A 1 2.56 6.37 4.52
CA MET A 1 1.90 5.31 3.74
C MET A 1 0.40 5.51 3.56
N ILE A 2 -0.27 6.09 4.54
CA ILE A 2 -1.72 6.31 4.46
C ILE A 2 -2.14 7.07 3.20
N ARG A 3 -1.41 8.12 2.83
CA ARG A 3 -1.74 8.91 1.63
C ARG A 3 -1.66 8.09 0.35
N LEU A 4 -0.70 7.18 0.27
CA LEU A 4 -0.54 6.33 -0.91
C LEU A 4 -1.65 5.30 -1.01
N ILE A 5 -2.08 4.76 0.13
CA ILE A 5 -3.21 3.83 0.16
C ILE A 5 -4.49 4.54 -0.27
N VAL A 6 -4.74 5.75 0.24
CA VAL A 6 -5.91 6.53 -0.14
C VAL A 6 -5.90 6.85 -1.63
N ALA A 7 -4.74 7.26 -2.15
CA ALA A 7 -4.60 7.55 -3.58
C ALA A 7 -4.90 6.33 -4.44
N TYR A 8 -4.39 5.17 -4.04
CA TYR A 8 -4.65 3.93 -4.76
C TYR A 8 -6.11 3.52 -4.72
N ARG A 9 -6.77 3.71 -3.56
CA ARG A 9 -8.21 3.41 -3.43
C ARG A 9 -9.05 4.29 -4.34
N LYS A 10 -8.68 5.56 -4.49
CA LYS A 10 -9.40 6.50 -5.36
C LYS A 10 -9.14 6.22 -6.83
N LEU A 11 -7.91 5.89 -7.17
CA LEU A 11 -7.50 5.64 -8.55
C LEU A 11 -6.51 4.48 -8.57
N PRO A 12 -7.01 3.23 -8.69
CA PRO A 12 -6.15 2.05 -8.68
C PRO A 12 -5.42 1.87 -10.02
N SER A 13 -4.60 2.86 -10.37
CA SER A 13 -3.83 2.84 -11.60
C SER A 13 -2.49 2.13 -11.41
N PRO A 14 -1.86 1.64 -12.50
CA PRO A 14 -0.52 1.06 -12.42
C PRO A 14 0.51 2.01 -11.80
N THR A 15 0.38 3.31 -12.08
CA THR A 15 1.28 4.32 -11.53
C THR A 15 1.16 4.39 -10.01
N ASN A 16 -0.07 4.48 -9.49
CA ASN A 16 -0.30 4.54 -8.05
C ASN A 16 0.10 3.24 -7.37
N ARG A 17 -0.14 2.10 -8.00
CA ARG A 17 0.28 0.81 -7.49
C ARG A 17 1.80 0.73 -7.35
N ARG A 18 2.53 1.20 -8.36
CA ARG A 18 3.99 1.20 -8.35
C ARG A 18 4.53 2.11 -7.25
N LYS A 19 3.93 3.29 -7.08
CA LYS A 19 4.35 4.22 -6.02
C LYS A 19 4.14 3.62 -4.64
N LEU A 20 3.01 2.97 -4.42
CA LEU A 20 2.71 2.35 -3.13
C LEU A 20 3.66 1.19 -2.85
N GLN A 21 3.89 0.32 -3.82
CA GLN A 21 4.80 -0.79 -3.66
C GLN A 21 6.23 -0.31 -3.38
N ALA A 22 6.70 0.69 -4.12
CA ALA A 22 8.04 1.25 -3.91
C ALA A 22 8.18 1.84 -2.51
N HIS A 23 7.16 2.50 -2.00
CA HIS A 23 7.18 3.04 -0.64
C HIS A 23 7.30 1.92 0.39
N MET A 24 6.52 0.86 0.23
CA MET A 24 6.58 -0.29 1.16
C MET A 24 7.94 -0.98 1.11
N ASP A 25 8.53 -1.08 -0.06
CA ASP A 25 9.86 -1.68 -0.21
C ASP A 25 10.95 -0.87 0.49
N LYS A 26 10.82 0.46 0.46
CA LYS A 26 11.76 1.36 1.14
C LYS A 26 11.53 1.43 2.65
N HIS A 27 10.31 1.26 3.08
CA HIS A 27 9.91 1.47 4.48
C HIS A 27 9.18 0.24 5.02
N PRO A 28 9.86 -0.89 5.19
CA PRO A 28 9.21 -2.11 5.67
C PRO A 28 8.56 -1.95 7.04
N MET A 29 9.09 -1.06 7.89
CA MET A 29 8.50 -0.78 9.20
C MET A 29 7.11 -0.17 9.06
N ALA A 30 6.86 0.62 8.02
CA ALA A 30 5.54 1.20 7.80
C ALA A 30 4.48 0.11 7.56
N VAL A 31 4.87 -0.99 6.92
CA VAL A 31 3.98 -2.13 6.71
C VAL A 31 3.70 -2.83 8.04
N ILE A 32 4.72 -3.01 8.87
CA ILE A 32 4.58 -3.69 10.15
C ILE A 32 3.61 -2.96 11.07
N ILE A 33 3.65 -1.62 11.08
CA ILE A 33 2.79 -0.81 11.95
C ILE A 33 1.47 -0.41 11.29
N ALA A 34 1.21 -0.85 10.07
CA ALA A 34 -0.04 -0.56 9.39
C ALA A 34 -1.22 -1.22 10.12
N SER A 35 -2.40 -0.60 10.04
CA SER A 35 -3.58 -1.18 10.66
C SER A 35 -3.98 -2.49 9.99
N PRO A 36 -4.71 -3.38 10.69
CA PRO A 36 -5.19 -4.62 10.07
C PRO A 36 -6.04 -4.39 8.83
N GLU A 37 -6.82 -3.30 8.81
CA GLU A 37 -7.63 -2.93 7.65
C GLU A 37 -6.77 -2.61 6.43
N ASP A 38 -5.69 -1.87 6.65
CA ASP A 38 -4.77 -1.50 5.58
C ASP A 38 -4.03 -2.74 5.07
N LEU A 39 -3.60 -3.62 5.97
CA LEU A 39 -2.94 -4.86 5.57
C LEU A 39 -3.87 -5.75 4.74
N ASP A 40 -5.14 -5.85 5.16
CA ASP A 40 -6.14 -6.59 4.42
C ASP A 40 -6.33 -6.03 3.01
N PHE A 41 -6.44 -4.71 2.92
CA PHE A 41 -6.57 -4.03 1.64
C PHE A 41 -5.39 -4.34 0.73
N LEU A 42 -4.18 -4.27 1.26
CA LEU A 42 -2.97 -4.54 0.50
C LEU A 42 -2.92 -5.98 0.00
N ARG A 43 -3.28 -6.94 0.85
CA ARG A 43 -3.31 -8.35 0.49
C ARG A 43 -4.35 -8.63 -0.59
N LYS A 44 -5.54 -8.05 -0.47
CA LYS A 44 -6.62 -8.23 -1.46
C LYS A 44 -6.23 -7.67 -2.82
N ASN A 45 -5.37 -6.68 -2.84
CA ASN A 45 -4.90 -6.07 -4.08
C ASN A 45 -3.56 -6.63 -4.55
N GLU A 46 -3.15 -7.76 -3.99
CA GLU A 46 -1.96 -8.52 -4.41
C GLU A 46 -0.65 -7.77 -4.24
N PHE A 47 -0.58 -6.86 -3.26
CA PHE A 47 0.68 -6.25 -2.88
C PHE A 47 1.53 -7.23 -2.08
N LYS A 48 2.84 -7.07 -2.17
CA LYS A 48 3.78 -7.86 -1.36
C LYS A 48 3.83 -7.32 0.06
N VAL A 49 3.19 -8.00 0.97
CA VAL A 49 3.19 -7.62 2.39
C VAL A 49 3.40 -8.82 3.29
#